data_19eb453f8b13e2c562479de5038f09ac
#
_entry.id   19eb453f8b13e2c562479de5038f09ac
#
_cell.length_a   1.000
_cell.length_b   1.000
_cell.length_c   1.000
_cell.angle_alpha   90.00
_cell.angle_beta   90.00
_cell.angle_gamma   90.00
#
_symmetry.space_group_name_H-M   'P 1'
#
loop_
_entity.id
_entity.type
_entity.pdbx_description
1 polymer ?
#
loop_
_entity_poly.entity_id
_entity_poly.type
_entity_poly.pdbx_seq_one_letter_code
_entity_poly.pdbx_strand_id
1 'polypeptide(L)'
;MPPPGGPWTASWHRFGTAAGAAPRVAGDGSGRLTVAAIGPSGVGAFARRQAVPSGGWDAWVPLSGWSAAAPALAVNAGGRLEAFTLTPGGARLDHRWQITPGGETHPGAEFGEPGIRLVATPAAALDATGRLHVFAVTDAGRVRTRVRARPSGGWQPWTAFGDRAVAPLLSGSPALRAEDRFSPR
;
A
#
# COMPACT_ATOMS: atom_id res chain seq x y z
N MET A 1 -1.20 -17.45 23.97
CA MET A 1 -1.10 -16.07 23.48
C MET A 1 -0.55 -15.23 24.64
N PRO A 2 0.58 -14.53 24.52
CA PRO A 2 1.01 -13.63 25.57
C PRO A 2 -0.03 -12.52 25.75
N PRO A 3 -0.22 -11.96 26.96
CA PRO A 3 -1.14 -10.87 27.19
C PRO A 3 -0.74 -9.64 26.37
N PRO A 4 -1.70 -8.79 25.96
CA PRO A 4 -1.39 -7.53 25.30
C PRO A 4 -0.40 -6.73 26.17
N GLY A 5 0.72 -6.30 25.58
CA GLY A 5 1.76 -5.57 26.28
C GLY A 5 2.85 -6.43 26.94
N GLY A 6 2.87 -7.74 26.69
CA GLY A 6 3.99 -8.61 27.08
C GLY A 6 5.29 -8.27 26.34
N PRO A 7 6.47 -8.67 26.91
CA PRO A 7 7.73 -8.40 26.28
C PRO A 7 7.82 -9.03 24.91
N TRP A 8 8.50 -8.35 23.97
CA TRP A 8 8.80 -8.90 22.65
C TRP A 8 9.69 -10.15 22.82
N THR A 9 9.49 -11.14 21.93
CA THR A 9 10.38 -12.29 21.87
C THR A 9 11.82 -11.82 21.59
N ALA A 10 12.79 -12.38 22.28
CA ALA A 10 14.19 -11.98 22.16
C ALA A 10 14.81 -12.33 20.79
N SER A 11 14.13 -13.08 19.94
CA SER A 11 14.63 -13.51 18.64
C SER A 11 13.70 -13.12 17.50
N TRP A 12 14.30 -12.75 16.37
CA TRP A 12 13.62 -12.56 15.11
C TRP A 12 13.37 -13.90 14.43
N HIS A 13 12.15 -14.14 14.00
CA HIS A 13 11.81 -15.31 13.19
C HIS A 13 11.82 -14.94 11.72
N ARG A 14 12.43 -15.82 10.90
CA ARG A 14 12.43 -15.64 9.45
C ARG A 14 11.01 -15.78 8.91
N PHE A 15 10.52 -14.75 8.23
CA PHE A 15 9.13 -14.65 7.74
C PHE A 15 8.99 -15.04 6.26
N GLY A 16 10.03 -15.44 5.59
CA GLY A 16 10.03 -15.80 4.17
C GLY A 16 11.39 -15.64 3.53
N THR A 17 11.40 -15.62 2.21
CA THR A 17 12.60 -15.33 1.41
C THR A 17 12.89 -13.82 1.41
N ALA A 18 14.05 -13.41 0.88
CA ALA A 18 14.40 -12.01 0.75
C ALA A 18 13.31 -11.22 0.00
N ALA A 19 13.03 -10.01 0.47
CA ALA A 19 12.12 -9.08 -0.20
C ALA A 19 12.93 -7.98 -0.89
N GLY A 20 12.48 -7.55 -2.06
CA GLY A 20 13.13 -6.49 -2.84
C GLY A 20 12.85 -5.08 -2.33
N ALA A 21 11.90 -4.90 -1.40
CA ALA A 21 11.54 -3.60 -0.81
C ALA A 21 10.87 -3.81 0.55
N ALA A 22 10.73 -2.71 1.31
CA ALA A 22 10.04 -2.72 2.59
C ALA A 22 8.60 -3.26 2.47
N PRO A 23 8.19 -4.22 3.31
CA PRO A 23 6.85 -4.79 3.27
C PRO A 23 5.79 -3.76 3.69
N ARG A 24 4.55 -4.02 3.31
CA ARG A 24 3.35 -3.34 3.79
C ARG A 24 2.50 -4.34 4.56
N VAL A 25 1.81 -3.87 5.58
CA VAL A 25 0.91 -4.69 6.39
C VAL A 25 -0.42 -3.98 6.61
N ALA A 26 -1.50 -4.73 6.58
CA ALA A 26 -2.82 -4.26 6.98
C ALA A 26 -3.62 -5.42 7.62
N GLY A 27 -4.48 -5.08 8.58
CA GLY A 27 -5.44 -6.01 9.13
C GLY A 27 -6.80 -5.82 8.46
N ASP A 28 -7.48 -6.91 8.12
CA ASP A 28 -8.83 -6.85 7.57
C ASP A 28 -9.91 -6.95 8.68
N GLY A 29 -11.18 -6.78 8.32
CA GLY A 29 -12.30 -6.83 9.26
C GLY A 29 -12.55 -8.19 9.91
N SER A 30 -11.88 -9.25 9.46
CA SER A 30 -11.87 -10.55 10.13
C SER A 30 -10.79 -10.65 11.22
N GLY A 31 -10.00 -9.59 11.42
CA GLY A 31 -8.89 -9.55 12.38
C GLY A 31 -7.61 -10.23 11.89
N ARG A 32 -7.52 -10.59 10.62
CA ARG A 32 -6.32 -11.21 10.03
C ARG A 32 -5.38 -10.16 9.46
N LEU A 33 -4.09 -10.34 9.70
CA LEU A 33 -3.07 -9.53 9.06
C LEU A 33 -2.74 -10.08 7.67
N THR A 34 -2.53 -9.17 6.72
CA THR A 34 -1.94 -9.45 5.41
C THR A 34 -0.66 -8.64 5.27
N VAL A 35 0.42 -9.32 4.93
CA VAL A 35 1.69 -8.69 4.56
C VAL A 35 1.84 -8.77 3.05
N ALA A 36 2.20 -7.65 2.42
CA ALA A 36 2.52 -7.61 1.01
C ALA A 36 3.96 -7.10 0.81
N ALA A 37 4.66 -7.71 -0.12
CA ALA A 37 6.06 -7.40 -0.41
C ALA A 37 6.37 -7.59 -1.90
N ILE A 38 7.50 -7.04 -2.33
CA ILE A 38 8.09 -7.34 -3.65
C ILE A 38 8.91 -8.62 -3.52
N GLY A 39 8.83 -9.48 -4.52
CA GLY A 39 9.61 -10.71 -4.57
C GLY A 39 11.13 -10.47 -4.61
N PRO A 40 11.92 -11.52 -4.37
CA PRO A 40 13.39 -11.41 -4.22
C PRO A 40 14.10 -10.93 -5.49
N SER A 41 13.51 -11.14 -6.65
CA SER A 41 14.03 -10.60 -7.93
C SER A 41 13.77 -9.10 -8.14
N GLY A 42 13.12 -8.43 -7.18
CA GLY A 42 12.69 -7.03 -7.33
C GLY A 42 11.49 -6.84 -8.26
N VAL A 43 10.85 -7.93 -8.68
CA VAL A 43 9.71 -7.90 -9.62
C VAL A 43 8.57 -8.75 -9.05
N GLY A 44 7.34 -8.26 -9.29
CA GLY A 44 6.13 -8.94 -8.82
C GLY A 44 5.81 -8.66 -7.36
N ALA A 45 4.56 -8.38 -7.08
CA ALA A 45 4.04 -8.22 -5.74
C ALA A 45 3.43 -9.54 -5.26
N PHE A 46 3.72 -9.88 -4.02
CA PHE A 46 3.21 -11.06 -3.34
C PHE A 46 2.54 -10.65 -2.03
N ALA A 47 1.58 -11.45 -1.60
CA ALA A 47 0.97 -11.30 -0.29
C ALA A 47 0.98 -12.62 0.48
N ARG A 48 0.99 -12.49 1.81
CA ARG A 48 0.83 -13.59 2.75
C ARG A 48 -0.13 -13.15 3.84
N ARG A 49 -1.11 -13.97 4.16
CA ARG A 49 -2.15 -13.66 5.14
C ARG A 49 -2.10 -14.62 6.32
N GLN A 50 -2.56 -14.18 7.47
CA GLN A 50 -2.81 -15.08 8.59
C GLN A 50 -3.97 -16.03 8.25
N ALA A 51 -3.80 -17.31 8.57
CA ALA A 51 -4.83 -18.34 8.39
C ALA A 51 -6.07 -18.06 9.27
N VAL A 52 -5.81 -17.59 10.49
CA VAL A 52 -6.82 -17.08 11.45
C VAL A 52 -6.22 -15.90 12.21
N PRO A 53 -7.03 -15.04 12.85
CA PRO A 53 -6.53 -13.96 13.69
C PRO A 53 -5.51 -14.47 14.73
N SER A 54 -4.37 -13.80 14.82
CA SER A 54 -3.25 -14.17 15.70
C SER A 54 -2.67 -15.58 15.48
N GLY A 55 -3.07 -16.26 14.40
CA GLY A 55 -2.62 -17.61 14.07
C GLY A 55 -1.43 -17.65 13.12
N GLY A 56 -1.18 -18.84 12.59
CA GLY A 56 -0.15 -19.08 11.58
C GLY A 56 -0.43 -18.33 10.27
N TRP A 57 0.51 -18.44 9.35
CA TRP A 57 0.49 -17.75 8.07
C TRP A 57 0.31 -18.72 6.91
N ASP A 58 -0.58 -18.38 5.97
CA ASP A 58 -0.74 -19.08 4.70
C ASP A 58 0.54 -18.97 3.84
N ALA A 59 0.58 -19.67 2.73
CA ALA A 59 1.65 -19.52 1.74
C ALA A 59 1.63 -18.10 1.12
N TRP A 60 2.78 -17.70 0.55
CA TRP A 60 2.85 -16.51 -0.29
C TRP A 60 2.09 -16.76 -1.59
N VAL A 61 1.25 -15.81 -1.97
CA VAL A 61 0.50 -15.81 -3.23
C VAL A 61 0.80 -14.57 -4.06
N PRO A 62 0.84 -14.64 -5.39
CA PRO A 62 1.01 -13.48 -6.24
C PRO A 62 -0.17 -12.50 -6.09
N LEU A 63 0.14 -11.21 -5.90
CA LEU A 63 -0.82 -10.11 -6.00
C LEU A 63 -0.82 -9.50 -7.39
N SER A 64 0.35 -9.44 -8.05
CA SER A 64 0.47 -8.97 -9.43
C SER A 64 1.68 -9.62 -10.09
N GLY A 65 1.66 -9.73 -11.42
CA GLY A 65 2.78 -10.27 -12.17
C GLY A 65 3.99 -9.33 -12.22
N TRP A 66 3.75 -8.02 -12.31
CA TRP A 66 4.78 -7.01 -12.46
C TRP A 66 4.49 -5.82 -11.53
N SER A 67 5.33 -5.62 -10.53
CA SER A 67 5.29 -4.44 -9.67
C SER A 67 6.71 -4.11 -9.24
N ALA A 68 7.12 -2.86 -9.40
CA ALA A 68 8.44 -2.38 -9.02
C ALA A 68 8.49 -1.83 -7.59
N ALA A 69 7.35 -1.73 -6.93
CA ALA A 69 7.23 -1.20 -5.57
C ALA A 69 6.22 -2.01 -4.75
N ALA A 70 6.40 -2.05 -3.45
CA ALA A 70 5.44 -2.69 -2.56
C ALA A 70 4.02 -2.11 -2.76
N PRO A 71 2.98 -2.95 -2.78
CA PRO A 71 1.60 -2.48 -2.96
C PRO A 71 1.18 -1.51 -1.86
N ALA A 72 0.31 -0.56 -2.18
CA ALA A 72 -0.46 0.11 -1.14
C ALA A 72 -1.55 -0.83 -0.65
N LEU A 73 -1.71 -0.93 0.66
CA LEU A 73 -2.78 -1.69 1.30
C LEU A 73 -3.68 -0.74 2.08
N ALA A 74 -4.98 -0.93 1.96
CA ALA A 74 -5.98 -0.24 2.77
C ALA A 74 -7.13 -1.18 3.11
N VAL A 75 -7.87 -0.86 4.15
CA VAL A 75 -9.09 -1.59 4.51
C VAL A 75 -10.27 -0.66 4.30
N ASN A 76 -11.28 -1.10 3.56
CA ASN A 76 -12.48 -0.30 3.33
C ASN A 76 -13.46 -0.40 4.52
N ALA A 77 -14.51 0.42 4.51
CA ALA A 77 -15.49 0.46 5.60
C ALA A 77 -16.24 -0.88 5.81
N GLY A 78 -16.24 -1.77 4.82
CA GLY A 78 -16.78 -3.13 4.95
C GLY A 78 -15.76 -4.15 5.50
N GLY A 79 -14.61 -3.70 5.98
CA GLY A 79 -13.55 -4.56 6.53
C GLY A 79 -12.76 -5.35 5.48
N ARG A 80 -12.94 -5.08 4.20
CA ARG A 80 -12.25 -5.78 3.12
C ARG A 80 -10.93 -5.10 2.80
N LEU A 81 -9.88 -5.90 2.68
CA LEU A 81 -8.59 -5.44 2.22
C LEU A 81 -8.64 -5.06 0.74
N GLU A 82 -8.06 -3.93 0.41
CA GLU A 82 -7.84 -3.43 -0.96
C GLU A 82 -6.33 -3.22 -1.18
N ALA A 83 -5.83 -3.63 -2.33
CA ALA A 83 -4.43 -3.53 -2.70
C ALA A 83 -4.29 -2.79 -4.03
N PHE A 84 -3.35 -1.88 -4.11
CA PHE A 84 -3.02 -1.10 -5.29
C PHE A 84 -1.59 -1.38 -5.69
N THR A 85 -1.39 -1.92 -6.90
CA THR A 85 -0.08 -2.31 -7.43
C THR A 85 0.26 -1.49 -8.66
N LEU A 86 1.46 -0.94 -8.67
CA LEU A 86 1.96 -0.09 -9.76
C LEU A 86 2.95 -0.88 -10.62
N THR A 87 2.71 -0.95 -11.92
CA THR A 87 3.65 -1.58 -12.85
C THR A 87 4.95 -0.78 -12.97
N PRO A 88 6.08 -1.41 -13.34
CA PRO A 88 7.31 -0.71 -13.62
C PRO A 88 7.10 0.41 -14.65
N GLY A 89 7.74 1.55 -14.42
CA GLY A 89 7.57 2.74 -15.25
C GLY A 89 6.26 3.51 -15.01
N GLY A 90 5.40 3.07 -14.09
CA GLY A 90 4.24 3.84 -13.64
C GLY A 90 3.08 3.94 -14.62
N ALA A 91 3.10 3.14 -15.70
CA ALA A 91 2.12 3.25 -16.79
C ALA A 91 0.75 2.66 -16.42
N ARG A 92 0.71 1.75 -15.45
CA ARG A 92 -0.53 1.06 -15.05
C ARG A 92 -0.60 0.93 -13.54
N LEU A 93 -1.77 1.25 -12.99
CA LEU A 93 -2.14 1.00 -11.60
C LEU A 93 -3.28 -0.01 -11.59
N ASP A 94 -3.08 -1.14 -10.91
CA ASP A 94 -4.08 -2.17 -10.73
C ASP A 94 -4.65 -2.11 -9.32
N HIS A 95 -5.93 -2.42 -9.18
CA HIS A 95 -6.66 -2.49 -7.93
C HIS A 95 -7.23 -3.88 -7.73
N ARG A 96 -6.94 -4.50 -6.59
CA ARG A 96 -7.50 -5.78 -6.14
C ARG A 96 -8.17 -5.59 -4.79
N TRP A 97 -9.18 -6.40 -4.49
CA TRP A 97 -9.91 -6.29 -3.22
C TRP A 97 -10.45 -7.64 -2.78
N GLN A 98 -10.57 -7.83 -1.49
CA GLN A 98 -11.26 -9.01 -0.95
C GLN A 98 -12.75 -8.97 -1.29
N ILE A 99 -13.33 -10.11 -1.64
CA ILE A 99 -14.77 -10.25 -1.90
C ILE A 99 -15.54 -10.13 -0.59
N THR A 100 -15.04 -10.78 0.47
CA THR A 100 -15.50 -10.65 1.86
C THR A 100 -14.29 -10.45 2.77
N PRO A 101 -14.43 -9.86 3.98
CA PRO A 101 -13.34 -9.76 4.93
C PRO A 101 -12.69 -11.13 5.18
N GLY A 102 -11.38 -11.22 5.04
CA GLY A 102 -10.63 -12.47 5.16
C GLY A 102 -10.88 -13.51 4.08
N GLY A 103 -11.72 -13.23 3.08
CA GLY A 103 -12.06 -14.13 1.99
C GLY A 103 -11.11 -14.05 0.80
N GLU A 104 -11.59 -14.58 -0.31
CA GLU A 104 -10.90 -14.55 -1.60
C GLU A 104 -10.72 -13.13 -2.13
N THR A 105 -9.69 -12.96 -2.96
CA THR A 105 -9.38 -11.69 -3.59
C THR A 105 -9.87 -11.69 -5.03
N HIS A 106 -10.60 -10.64 -5.41
CA HIS A 106 -10.97 -10.40 -6.80
C HIS A 106 -9.70 -10.29 -7.66
N PRO A 107 -9.67 -10.88 -8.87
CA PRO A 107 -8.48 -10.91 -9.73
C PRO A 107 -7.94 -9.53 -10.11
N GLY A 108 -8.75 -8.49 -9.91
CA GLY A 108 -8.32 -7.12 -10.08
C GLY A 108 -8.90 -6.46 -11.33
N ALA A 109 -8.71 -5.14 -11.38
CA ALA A 109 -9.08 -4.29 -12.50
C ALA A 109 -8.08 -3.17 -12.66
N GLU A 110 -7.96 -2.62 -13.85
CA GLU A 110 -7.21 -1.40 -14.07
C GLU A 110 -7.85 -0.25 -13.31
N PHE A 111 -7.03 0.51 -12.60
CA PHE A 111 -7.48 1.57 -11.71
C PHE A 111 -6.87 2.93 -12.04
N GLY A 112 -5.80 2.95 -12.84
CA GLY A 112 -5.13 4.16 -13.27
C GLY A 112 -6.02 5.08 -14.12
N GLU A 113 -5.55 6.29 -14.33
CA GLU A 113 -6.13 7.24 -15.27
C GLU A 113 -5.44 7.07 -16.62
N PRO A 114 -6.17 6.84 -17.72
CA PRO A 114 -5.56 6.65 -19.04
C PRO A 114 -4.63 7.82 -19.42
N GLY A 115 -3.45 7.50 -19.91
CA GLY A 115 -2.46 8.50 -20.33
C GLY A 115 -1.69 9.17 -19.18
N ILE A 116 -1.98 8.85 -17.93
CA ILE A 116 -1.27 9.39 -16.77
C ILE A 116 -0.29 8.35 -16.23
N ARG A 117 0.97 8.73 -16.09
CA ARG A 117 2.02 7.91 -15.46
C ARG A 117 2.18 8.34 -14.00
N LEU A 118 2.42 7.36 -13.15
CA LEU A 118 2.64 7.56 -11.71
C LEU A 118 4.11 7.30 -11.37
N VAL A 119 4.67 8.08 -10.45
CA VAL A 119 6.08 7.96 -10.04
C VAL A 119 6.29 7.06 -8.83
N ALA A 120 5.21 6.75 -8.09
CA ALA A 120 5.28 5.92 -6.89
C ALA A 120 3.95 5.19 -6.66
N THR A 121 4.01 4.14 -5.84
CA THR A 121 2.80 3.49 -5.32
C THR A 121 1.93 4.52 -4.61
N PRO A 122 0.60 4.54 -4.86
CA PRO A 122 -0.30 5.48 -4.24
C PRO A 122 -0.40 5.27 -2.73
N ALA A 123 -0.86 6.27 -2.01
CA ALA A 123 -1.33 6.15 -0.63
C ALA A 123 -2.85 5.96 -0.63
N ALA A 124 -3.37 5.19 0.33
CA ALA A 124 -4.80 4.99 0.48
C ALA A 124 -5.21 5.04 1.95
N ALA A 125 -6.33 5.71 2.25
CA ALA A 125 -6.87 5.84 3.59
C ALA A 125 -8.38 6.05 3.57
N LEU A 126 -9.06 5.67 4.68
CA LEU A 126 -10.46 6.03 4.91
C LEU A 126 -10.58 7.45 5.46
N ASP A 127 -11.60 8.17 5.00
CA ASP A 127 -12.04 9.38 5.69
C ASP A 127 -12.99 9.06 6.86
N ALA A 128 -13.37 10.09 7.63
CA ALA A 128 -14.26 9.95 8.77
C ALA A 128 -15.67 9.43 8.40
N THR A 129 -16.05 9.52 7.13
CA THR A 129 -17.33 8.99 6.61
C THR A 129 -17.21 7.55 6.10
N GLY A 130 -16.03 6.93 6.21
CA GLY A 130 -15.75 5.57 5.75
C GLY A 130 -15.52 5.44 4.24
N ARG A 131 -15.34 6.55 3.51
CA ARG A 131 -14.99 6.50 2.10
C ARG A 131 -13.49 6.32 1.93
N LEU A 132 -13.11 5.39 1.07
CA LEU A 132 -11.71 5.16 0.75
C LEU A 132 -11.23 6.22 -0.27
N HIS A 133 -10.14 6.89 0.08
CA HIS A 133 -9.42 7.83 -0.77
C HIS A 133 -8.12 7.19 -1.23
N VAL A 134 -7.77 7.41 -2.49
CA VAL A 134 -6.48 7.03 -3.06
C VAL A 134 -5.81 8.29 -3.60
N PHE A 135 -4.55 8.51 -3.23
CA PHE A 135 -3.73 9.64 -3.65
C PHE A 135 -2.53 9.12 -4.42
N ALA A 136 -2.27 9.69 -5.56
CA ALA A 136 -1.16 9.31 -6.43
C ALA A 136 -0.40 10.53 -6.93
N VAL A 137 0.90 10.38 -7.15
CA VAL A 137 1.75 11.43 -7.72
C VAL A 137 2.08 11.07 -9.16
N THR A 138 1.81 11.98 -10.08
CA THR A 138 2.11 11.82 -11.50
C THR A 138 3.58 12.13 -11.81
N ASP A 139 4.06 11.75 -12.97
CA ASP A 139 5.39 12.10 -13.49
C ASP A 139 5.58 13.61 -13.66
N ALA A 140 4.50 14.37 -13.85
CA ALA A 140 4.50 15.84 -13.82
C ALA A 140 4.53 16.44 -12.39
N GLY A 141 4.70 15.62 -11.33
CA GLY A 141 4.75 16.07 -9.95
C GLY A 141 3.40 16.54 -9.39
N ARG A 142 2.29 16.23 -10.03
CA ARG A 142 0.95 16.62 -9.55
C ARG A 142 0.32 15.53 -8.73
N VAL A 143 -0.37 15.91 -7.65
CA VAL A 143 -1.16 14.96 -6.87
C VAL A 143 -2.54 14.79 -7.51
N ARG A 144 -2.93 13.55 -7.69
CA ARG A 144 -4.27 13.14 -8.12
C ARG A 144 -4.94 12.38 -6.99
N THR A 145 -6.26 12.48 -6.90
CA THR A 145 -7.05 11.69 -5.95
C THR A 145 -8.22 11.01 -6.64
N ARG A 146 -8.56 9.85 -6.12
CA ARG A 146 -9.75 9.10 -6.49
C ARG A 146 -10.45 8.63 -5.23
N VAL A 147 -11.75 8.83 -5.15
CA VAL A 147 -12.51 8.63 -3.91
C VAL A 147 -13.71 7.73 -4.19
N ARG A 148 -14.06 6.89 -3.24
CA ARG A 148 -15.33 6.17 -3.31
C ARG A 148 -16.49 7.15 -3.20
N ALA A 149 -17.53 6.96 -4.03
CA ALA A 149 -18.73 7.80 -3.99
C ALA A 149 -19.46 7.70 -2.63
N ARG A 150 -19.37 6.53 -1.98
CA ARG A 150 -19.87 6.22 -0.63
C ARG A 150 -19.07 5.04 -0.07
N PRO A 151 -19.14 4.72 1.24
CA PRO A 151 -18.28 3.71 1.89
C PRO A 151 -18.13 2.37 1.14
N SER A 152 -19.22 1.84 0.59
CA SER A 152 -19.22 0.60 -0.21
C SER A 152 -19.59 0.84 -1.68
N GLY A 153 -19.56 2.08 -2.14
CA GLY A 153 -19.95 2.46 -3.49
C GLY A 153 -18.85 2.30 -4.53
N GLY A 154 -19.16 2.65 -5.78
CA GLY A 154 -18.20 2.74 -6.86
C GLY A 154 -17.20 3.87 -6.65
N TRP A 155 -16.21 3.93 -7.54
CA TRP A 155 -15.18 4.97 -7.53
C TRP A 155 -15.62 6.16 -8.39
N GLN A 156 -15.38 7.36 -7.89
CA GLN A 156 -15.48 8.58 -8.68
C GLN A 156 -14.30 8.67 -9.67
N PRO A 157 -14.37 9.49 -10.71
CA PRO A 157 -13.22 9.77 -11.57
C PRO A 157 -12.02 10.30 -10.79
N TRP A 158 -10.82 10.18 -11.35
CA TRP A 158 -9.64 10.85 -10.85
C TRP A 158 -9.80 12.37 -10.98
N THR A 159 -9.39 13.10 -9.95
CA THR A 159 -9.40 14.57 -9.92
C THR A 159 -8.04 15.11 -9.46
N ALA A 160 -7.73 16.34 -9.81
CA ALA A 160 -6.57 17.04 -9.26
C ALA A 160 -6.76 17.25 -7.75
N PHE A 161 -5.66 17.15 -7.00
CA PHE A 161 -5.63 17.43 -5.57
C PHE A 161 -4.63 18.56 -5.30
N GLY A 162 -5.14 19.79 -5.29
CA GLY A 162 -4.33 21.00 -5.19
C GLY A 162 -3.72 21.44 -6.52
N ASP A 163 -3.24 22.68 -6.56
CA ASP A 163 -2.76 23.34 -7.78
C ASP A 163 -1.23 23.30 -7.95
N ARG A 164 -0.50 22.91 -6.89
CA ARG A 164 0.96 22.90 -6.91
C ARG A 164 1.50 21.51 -7.25
N ALA A 165 2.52 21.49 -8.12
CA ALA A 165 3.36 20.30 -8.27
C ALA A 165 4.13 20.10 -6.97
N VAL A 166 4.16 18.86 -6.48
CA VAL A 166 5.10 18.44 -5.43
C VAL A 166 6.41 18.07 -6.11
N ALA A 167 7.53 18.54 -5.57
CA ALA A 167 8.82 18.08 -6.08
C ALA A 167 8.89 16.55 -5.93
N PRO A 168 9.29 15.82 -6.98
CA PRO A 168 9.54 14.40 -6.83
C PRO A 168 10.60 14.26 -5.74
N LEU A 169 10.33 13.42 -4.74
CA LEU A 169 11.36 13.00 -3.80
C LEU A 169 12.38 12.22 -4.64
N LEU A 170 13.43 12.91 -5.06
CA LEU A 170 14.58 12.25 -5.64
C LEU A 170 15.00 11.19 -4.62
N SER A 171 15.15 9.98 -5.06
CA SER A 171 15.68 8.86 -4.27
C SER A 171 17.17 9.12 -3.99
N GLY A 172 17.42 9.98 -3.03
CA GLY A 172 18.69 10.32 -2.46
C GLY A 172 18.38 10.95 -1.12
N SER A 173 18.67 10.26 -0.03
CA SER A 173 18.62 10.86 1.30
C SER A 173 19.31 12.20 1.23
N PRO A 174 18.69 13.32 1.63
CA PRO A 174 19.42 14.53 1.85
C PRO A 174 20.42 14.21 2.95
N ALA A 175 21.70 14.21 2.62
CA ALA A 175 22.73 14.29 3.63
C ALA A 175 22.40 15.53 4.48
N LEU A 176 22.05 15.31 5.73
CA LEU A 176 21.92 16.37 6.72
C LEU A 176 23.24 17.14 6.70
N ARG A 177 23.25 18.31 6.11
CA ARG A 177 24.37 19.24 6.26
C ARG A 177 24.37 19.64 7.74
N ALA A 178 25.44 19.26 8.41
CA ALA A 178 25.72 19.61 9.79
C ALA A 178 26.13 21.10 9.91
N GLU A 179 25.27 22.02 9.50
CA GLU A 179 25.50 23.46 9.62
C GLU A 179 24.20 24.22 9.94
N ASP A 180 23.51 23.80 11.00
CA ASP A 180 22.65 24.71 11.74
C ASP A 180 23.10 24.68 13.21
N ARG A 181 24.18 25.41 13.48
CA ARG A 181 24.57 25.76 14.85
C ARG A 181 23.49 26.69 15.41
N PHE A 182 22.68 26.17 16.30
CA PHE A 182 21.90 26.99 17.22
C PHE A 182 22.87 27.87 17.99
N SER A 183 22.84 29.19 17.74
CA SER A 183 23.42 30.19 18.64
C SER A 183 22.39 30.52 19.70
N PRO A 184 22.62 30.26 20.98
CA PRO A 184 21.72 30.74 22.04
C PRO A 184 21.96 32.24 22.24
N ARG A 185 20.86 32.99 22.32
CA ARG A 185 20.79 34.31 22.97
C ARG A 185 19.98 34.19 24.24
#